data_43e28487a9985fec0c2338f129084806
#
_entry.id   43e28487a9985fec0c2338f129084806
#
_cell.length_a   1.000
_cell.length_b   1.000
_cell.length_c   1.000
_cell.angle_alpha   90.00
_cell.angle_beta   90.00
_cell.angle_gamma   90.00
#
_symmetry.space_group_name_H-M   'P 1'
#
loop_
_entity.id
_entity.type
_entity.pdbx_description
1 polymer ?
#
loop_
_entity_poly.entity_id
_entity_poly.type
_entity_poly.pdbx_seq_one_letter_code
_entity_poly.pdbx_strand_id
1 'polypeptide(L)'
;MLNNKDDYIYPESITENFDNANFHIRYCLSFIKKYLQGDILEVGAGCGSFTRNYLSDKINSLTLTEKDNLNFVNLSKKFKGNLKVKVLKESVSNLKNKYDVILYLHVLEHIEDDNKEIQEAVKKLNDNGILIIMVPAHQKMYSNLDKVVGHYRRYDIDFFKKKINFI
;
A
#
# COMPACT_ATOMS: atom_id res chain seq x y z
N MET A 1 -21.91 14.15 -15.44
CA MET A 1 -22.37 13.75 -14.09
C MET A 1 -21.48 12.57 -13.68
N LEU A 2 -20.39 12.82 -12.94
CA LEU A 2 -19.54 11.79 -12.38
C LEU A 2 -20.13 11.41 -11.02
N ASN A 3 -20.91 10.35 -10.99
CA ASN A 3 -21.47 9.78 -9.79
C ASN A 3 -20.55 8.65 -9.31
N ASN A 4 -20.21 8.71 -8.06
CA ASN A 4 -19.46 7.83 -7.20
C ASN A 4 -17.94 8.05 -7.21
N LYS A 5 -17.46 8.62 -6.11
CA LYS A 5 -16.03 8.78 -5.76
C LYS A 5 -15.29 7.44 -5.59
N ASP A 6 -16.02 6.32 -5.60
CA ASP A 6 -15.47 4.97 -5.43
C ASP A 6 -14.95 4.33 -6.74
N ASP A 7 -15.21 4.95 -7.90
CA ASP A 7 -14.82 4.46 -9.23
C ASP A 7 -13.66 5.26 -9.85
N TYR A 8 -12.74 5.78 -9.02
CA TYR A 8 -11.55 6.44 -9.58
C TYR A 8 -10.68 5.40 -10.29
N ILE A 9 -10.68 5.47 -11.62
CA ILE A 9 -9.81 4.66 -12.48
C ILE A 9 -8.50 5.42 -12.64
N TYR A 10 -7.42 4.86 -12.13
CA TYR A 10 -6.07 5.36 -12.38
C TYR A 10 -5.82 5.41 -13.89
N PRO A 11 -5.36 6.54 -14.46
CA PRO A 11 -4.92 6.56 -15.85
C PRO A 11 -3.83 5.50 -16.07
N GLU A 12 -3.99 4.62 -17.06
CA GLU A 12 -3.02 3.56 -17.38
C GLU A 12 -1.60 4.08 -17.53
N SER A 13 -1.44 5.27 -18.11
CA SER A 13 -0.14 5.94 -18.26
C SER A 13 0.58 6.24 -16.94
N ILE A 14 -0.16 6.43 -15.83
CA ILE A 14 0.44 6.69 -14.51
C ILE A 14 0.92 5.38 -13.90
N THR A 15 0.13 4.31 -13.99
CA THR A 15 0.50 2.97 -13.50
C THR A 15 1.69 2.40 -14.26
N GLU A 16 1.74 2.55 -15.59
CA GLU A 16 2.88 2.12 -16.43
C GLU A 16 4.17 2.89 -16.11
N ASN A 17 4.08 4.20 -15.89
CA ASN A 17 5.24 5.02 -15.50
C ASN A 17 5.79 4.62 -14.13
N PHE A 18 4.93 4.28 -13.17
CA PHE A 18 5.35 3.75 -11.87
C PHE A 18 6.01 2.38 -12.00
N ASP A 19 5.50 1.50 -12.86
CA ASP A 19 6.10 0.17 -13.12
C ASP A 19 7.52 0.29 -13.68
N ASN A 20 7.80 1.34 -14.44
CA ASN A 20 9.11 1.62 -15.03
C ASN A 20 10.06 2.43 -14.12
N ALA A 21 9.58 2.94 -13.00
CA ALA A 21 10.38 3.73 -12.04
C ALA A 21 11.27 2.85 -11.14
N ASN A 22 11.99 1.88 -11.73
CA ASN A 22 12.80 0.90 -11.00
C ASN A 22 13.79 1.52 -10.02
N PHE A 23 14.39 2.67 -10.37
CA PHE A 23 15.34 3.36 -9.47
C PHE A 23 14.62 3.87 -8.21
N HIS A 24 13.47 4.53 -8.38
CA HIS A 24 12.67 5.05 -7.27
C HIS A 24 12.20 3.91 -6.34
N ILE A 25 11.68 2.83 -6.93
CA ILE A 25 11.22 1.65 -6.17
C ILE A 25 12.36 1.05 -5.34
N ARG A 26 13.54 0.85 -5.95
CA ARG A 26 14.72 0.32 -5.25
C ARG A 26 15.20 1.25 -4.14
N TYR A 27 15.19 2.56 -4.39
CA TYR A 27 15.53 3.56 -3.39
C TYR A 27 14.57 3.49 -2.20
N CYS A 28 13.27 3.51 -2.44
CA CYS A 28 12.26 3.36 -1.39
C CYS A 28 12.42 2.06 -0.60
N LEU A 29 12.59 0.94 -1.30
CA LEU A 29 12.78 -0.36 -0.65
C LEU A 29 14.06 -0.44 0.18
N SER A 30 15.11 0.33 -0.15
CA SER A 30 16.35 0.33 0.63
C SER A 30 16.16 0.72 2.10
N PHE A 31 15.16 1.56 2.40
CA PHE A 31 14.84 1.97 3.77
C PHE A 31 14.09 0.89 4.57
N ILE A 32 13.29 0.06 3.89
CA ILE A 32 12.37 -0.87 4.56
C ILE A 32 12.78 -2.34 4.44
N LYS A 33 13.69 -2.69 3.52
CA LYS A 33 14.06 -4.07 3.20
C LYS A 33 14.46 -4.91 4.42
N LYS A 34 15.09 -4.30 5.42
CA LYS A 34 15.52 -4.99 6.65
C LYS A 34 14.36 -5.49 7.52
N TYR A 35 13.17 -4.91 7.35
CA TYR A 35 11.96 -5.26 8.08
C TYR A 35 11.07 -6.27 7.35
N LEU A 36 11.33 -6.55 6.06
CA LEU A 36 10.48 -7.40 5.23
C LEU A 36 10.79 -8.88 5.47
N GLN A 37 10.13 -9.45 6.48
CA GLN A 37 10.23 -10.85 6.86
C GLN A 37 8.93 -11.32 7.53
N GLY A 38 8.73 -12.66 7.62
CA GLY A 38 7.55 -13.24 8.24
C GLY A 38 6.31 -13.17 7.35
N ASP A 39 5.15 -12.98 7.96
CA ASP A 39 3.86 -12.87 7.29
C ASP A 39 3.56 -11.40 6.99
N ILE A 40 3.48 -11.05 5.70
CA ILE A 40 3.36 -9.66 5.24
C ILE A 40 2.01 -9.41 4.60
N LEU A 41 1.44 -8.25 4.88
CA LEU A 41 0.33 -7.65 4.15
C LEU A 41 0.81 -6.41 3.39
N GLU A 42 0.65 -6.36 2.08
CA GLU A 42 0.76 -5.14 1.28
C GLU A 42 -0.63 -4.68 0.89
N VAL A 43 -1.02 -3.49 1.34
CA VAL A 43 -2.32 -2.88 1.05
C VAL A 43 -2.22 -2.04 -0.21
N GLY A 44 -3.15 -2.21 -1.15
CA GLY A 44 -3.18 -1.45 -2.40
C GLY A 44 -1.96 -1.73 -3.28
N ALA A 45 -1.66 -3.01 -3.53
CA ALA A 45 -0.42 -3.43 -4.21
C ALA A 45 -0.35 -2.99 -5.69
N GLY A 46 -1.43 -2.44 -6.25
CA GLY A 46 -1.50 -2.03 -7.65
C GLY A 46 -1.17 -3.17 -8.61
N CYS A 47 -0.28 -2.90 -9.54
CA CYS A 47 0.25 -3.92 -10.46
C CYS A 47 1.43 -4.73 -9.89
N GLY A 48 1.76 -4.56 -8.59
CA GLY A 48 2.82 -5.31 -7.90
C GLY A 48 4.23 -4.82 -8.20
N SER A 49 4.41 -3.53 -8.45
CA SER A 49 5.70 -2.94 -8.77
C SER A 49 6.69 -3.00 -7.62
N PHE A 50 6.23 -2.73 -6.41
CA PHE A 50 7.04 -2.91 -5.20
C PHE A 50 7.22 -4.39 -4.88
N THR A 51 6.15 -5.17 -4.87
CA THR A 51 6.10 -6.58 -4.51
C THR A 51 7.19 -7.39 -5.21
N ARG A 52 7.30 -7.27 -6.54
CA ARG A 52 8.28 -8.02 -7.35
C ARG A 52 9.74 -7.73 -6.97
N ASN A 53 10.01 -6.57 -6.37
CA ASN A 53 11.36 -6.12 -6.03
C ASN A 53 11.77 -6.48 -4.59
N TYR A 54 10.84 -6.88 -3.72
CA TYR A 54 11.16 -7.26 -2.35
C TYR A 54 10.85 -8.71 -2.00
N LEU A 55 10.08 -9.42 -2.82
CA LEU A 55 9.75 -10.84 -2.56
C LEU A 55 11.04 -11.66 -2.41
N SER A 56 11.17 -12.35 -1.29
CA SER A 56 12.39 -13.09 -0.92
C SER A 56 12.07 -14.30 -0.05
N ASP A 57 13.08 -15.12 0.22
CA ASP A 57 12.93 -16.32 1.04
C ASP A 57 12.66 -16.03 2.52
N LYS A 58 12.97 -14.81 2.99
CA LYS A 58 12.66 -14.36 4.36
C LYS A 58 11.17 -14.16 4.60
N ILE A 59 10.36 -14.08 3.54
CA ILE A 59 8.91 -13.92 3.62
C ILE A 59 8.29 -15.31 3.70
N ASN A 60 7.51 -15.54 4.77
CA ASN A 60 6.77 -16.77 4.97
C ASN A 60 5.53 -16.80 4.08
N SER A 61 4.69 -15.76 4.21
CA SER A 61 3.52 -15.53 3.38
C SER A 61 3.36 -14.05 3.03
N LEU A 62 2.73 -13.78 1.90
CA LEU A 62 2.47 -12.43 1.41
C LEU A 62 1.03 -12.33 0.96
N THR A 63 0.25 -11.51 1.66
CA THR A 63 -1.10 -11.14 1.26
C THR A 63 -1.03 -9.78 0.57
N LEU A 64 -1.55 -9.71 -0.66
CA LEU A 64 -1.68 -8.48 -1.43
C LEU A 64 -3.16 -8.12 -1.51
N THR A 65 -3.52 -6.89 -1.16
CA THR A 65 -4.88 -6.40 -1.41
C THR A 65 -4.87 -5.36 -2.51
N GLU A 66 -5.90 -5.39 -3.38
CA GLU A 66 -6.10 -4.41 -4.44
C GLU A 66 -7.59 -4.28 -4.73
N LYS A 67 -8.11 -3.04 -4.74
CA LYS A 67 -9.55 -2.75 -4.94
C LYS A 67 -9.91 -2.50 -6.40
N ASP A 68 -9.00 -1.91 -7.17
CA ASP A 68 -9.22 -1.70 -8.60
C ASP A 68 -9.32 -3.02 -9.35
N ASN A 69 -10.32 -3.17 -10.21
CA ASN A 69 -10.60 -4.42 -10.92
C ASN A 69 -9.47 -4.82 -11.87
N LEU A 70 -8.95 -3.87 -12.64
CA LEU A 70 -7.93 -4.14 -13.65
C LEU A 70 -6.61 -4.52 -12.98
N ASN A 71 -6.19 -3.72 -11.99
CA ASN A 71 -4.99 -4.00 -11.21
C ASN A 71 -5.10 -5.34 -10.48
N PHE A 72 -6.25 -5.65 -9.85
CA PHE A 72 -6.48 -6.94 -9.20
C PHE A 72 -6.30 -8.13 -10.14
N VAL A 73 -6.89 -8.06 -11.34
CA VAL A 73 -6.77 -9.13 -12.35
C VAL A 73 -5.32 -9.29 -12.80
N ASN A 74 -4.63 -8.19 -13.09
CA ASN A 74 -3.23 -8.19 -13.52
C ASN A 74 -2.30 -8.72 -12.42
N LEU A 75 -2.50 -8.26 -11.18
CA LEU A 75 -1.76 -8.70 -10.00
C LEU A 75 -1.95 -10.21 -9.76
N SER A 76 -3.21 -10.69 -9.85
CA SER A 76 -3.54 -12.11 -9.70
C SER A 76 -2.88 -12.98 -10.76
N LYS A 77 -2.84 -12.52 -12.01
CA LYS A 77 -2.14 -13.22 -13.10
C LYS A 77 -0.62 -13.25 -12.86
N LYS A 78 -0.05 -12.12 -12.45
CA LYS A 78 1.40 -11.97 -12.21
C LYS A 78 1.93 -12.94 -11.14
N PHE A 79 1.17 -13.15 -10.08
CA PHE A 79 1.57 -14.03 -8.97
C PHE A 79 0.92 -15.40 -9.00
N LYS A 80 0.23 -15.76 -10.10
CA LYS A 80 -0.39 -17.08 -10.27
C LYS A 80 0.63 -18.20 -10.11
N GLY A 81 0.34 -19.15 -9.22
CA GLY A 81 1.22 -20.29 -8.96
C GLY A 81 2.33 -20.01 -7.93
N ASN A 82 2.50 -18.80 -7.46
CA ASN A 82 3.39 -18.53 -6.33
C ASN A 82 2.69 -18.90 -5.01
N LEU A 83 3.13 -19.99 -4.37
CA LEU A 83 2.49 -20.54 -3.17
C LEU A 83 2.59 -19.62 -1.95
N LYS A 84 3.52 -18.67 -1.93
CA LYS A 84 3.68 -17.70 -0.86
C LYS A 84 2.76 -16.48 -1.01
N VAL A 85 2.21 -16.22 -2.20
CA VAL A 85 1.48 -14.99 -2.49
C VAL A 85 -0.01 -15.26 -2.65
N LYS A 86 -0.80 -14.53 -1.89
CA LYS A 86 -2.26 -14.51 -1.98
C LYS A 86 -2.74 -13.11 -2.38
N VAL A 87 -3.52 -13.01 -3.43
CA VAL A 87 -4.11 -11.74 -3.91
C VAL A 87 -5.59 -11.72 -3.54
N LEU A 88 -6.04 -10.63 -2.90
CA LEU A 88 -7.41 -10.46 -2.42
C LEU A 88 -7.98 -9.12 -2.87
N LYS A 89 -9.27 -9.09 -3.18
CA LYS A 89 -10.02 -7.87 -3.44
C LYS A 89 -10.81 -7.46 -2.19
N GLU A 90 -10.08 -7.23 -1.09
CA GLU A 90 -10.65 -6.99 0.23
C GLU A 90 -10.09 -5.72 0.86
N SER A 91 -10.87 -5.11 1.75
CA SER A 91 -10.37 -4.06 2.65
C SER A 91 -9.68 -4.69 3.85
N VAL A 92 -8.77 -3.93 4.48
CA VAL A 92 -8.01 -4.39 5.66
C VAL A 92 -8.93 -4.83 6.79
N SER A 93 -10.04 -4.12 7.01
CA SER A 93 -11.03 -4.46 8.05
C SER A 93 -11.62 -5.87 7.90
N ASN A 94 -11.79 -6.36 6.66
CA ASN A 94 -12.38 -7.66 6.36
C ASN A 94 -11.39 -8.83 6.49
N LEU A 95 -10.09 -8.54 6.54
CA LEU A 95 -9.08 -9.59 6.69
C LEU A 95 -9.19 -10.25 8.06
N LYS A 96 -9.02 -11.57 8.10
CA LYS A 96 -9.11 -12.36 9.34
C LYS A 96 -7.75 -12.59 9.99
N ASN A 97 -6.69 -12.61 9.20
CA ASN A 97 -5.33 -12.90 9.65
C ASN A 97 -4.69 -11.69 10.30
N LYS A 98 -3.67 -11.95 11.09
CA LYS A 98 -2.70 -10.97 11.58
C LYS A 98 -1.38 -11.13 10.84
N TYR A 99 -0.55 -10.09 10.87
CA TYR A 99 0.67 -9.99 10.07
C TYR A 99 1.83 -9.45 10.90
N ASP A 100 3.04 -9.88 10.57
CA ASP A 100 4.27 -9.37 11.18
C ASP A 100 4.64 -8.00 10.62
N VAL A 101 4.30 -7.78 9.34
CA VAL A 101 4.53 -6.49 8.68
C VAL A 101 3.31 -6.11 7.84
N ILE A 102 2.86 -4.86 7.98
CA ILE A 102 1.83 -4.28 7.11
C ILE A 102 2.42 -3.09 6.36
N LEU A 103 2.25 -3.07 5.03
CA LEU A 103 2.81 -2.08 4.13
C LEU A 103 1.71 -1.25 3.47
N TYR A 104 1.88 0.08 3.52
CA TYR A 104 1.17 1.05 2.70
C TYR A 104 2.22 1.82 1.88
N LEU A 105 2.39 1.47 0.61
CA LEU A 105 3.41 2.04 -0.26
C LEU A 105 2.74 2.91 -1.32
N HIS A 106 2.61 4.21 -1.05
CA HIS A 106 1.88 5.20 -1.86
C HIS A 106 0.38 4.85 -2.00
N VAL A 107 -0.27 4.61 -0.88
CA VAL A 107 -1.69 4.21 -0.81
C VAL A 107 -2.49 5.08 0.14
N LEU A 108 -1.95 5.42 1.31
CA LEU A 108 -2.71 6.08 2.37
C LEU A 108 -3.22 7.47 1.95
N GLU A 109 -2.50 8.17 1.06
CA GLU A 109 -2.90 9.43 0.45
C GLU A 109 -4.17 9.36 -0.38
N HIS A 110 -4.55 8.17 -0.83
CA HIS A 110 -5.78 7.92 -1.59
C HIS A 110 -6.96 7.51 -0.72
N ILE A 111 -6.77 7.40 0.59
CA ILE A 111 -7.81 6.99 1.53
C ILE A 111 -8.35 8.23 2.26
N GLU A 112 -9.66 8.47 2.13
CA GLU A 112 -10.31 9.64 2.71
C GLU A 112 -10.25 9.61 4.25
N ASP A 113 -10.67 8.50 4.86
CA ASP A 113 -10.57 8.26 6.31
C ASP A 113 -9.33 7.44 6.66
N ASP A 114 -8.16 8.08 6.52
CA ASP A 114 -6.86 7.49 6.83
C ASP A 114 -6.70 7.11 8.30
N ASN A 115 -7.39 7.80 9.19
CA ASN A 115 -7.39 7.52 10.62
C ASN A 115 -8.01 6.15 10.92
N LYS A 116 -9.18 5.90 10.37
CA LYS A 116 -9.86 4.61 10.51
C LYS A 116 -9.05 3.50 9.88
N GLU A 117 -8.48 3.74 8.69
CA GLU A 117 -7.66 2.75 7.99
C GLU A 117 -6.43 2.34 8.81
N ILE A 118 -5.69 3.32 9.39
CA ILE A 118 -4.56 3.04 10.27
C ILE A 118 -4.98 2.22 11.49
N GLN A 119 -6.10 2.57 12.13
CA GLN A 119 -6.61 1.81 13.28
C GLN A 119 -6.96 0.37 12.92
N GLU A 120 -7.60 0.15 11.76
CA GLU A 120 -7.89 -1.20 11.28
C GLU A 120 -6.61 -1.98 10.95
N ALA A 121 -5.62 -1.33 10.35
CA ALA A 121 -4.33 -1.94 10.07
C ALA A 121 -3.61 -2.38 11.36
N VAL A 122 -3.59 -1.51 12.38
CA VAL A 122 -2.96 -1.83 13.68
C VAL A 122 -3.60 -3.05 14.34
N LYS A 123 -4.93 -3.22 14.27
CA LYS A 123 -5.63 -4.41 14.78
C LYS A 123 -5.21 -5.71 14.10
N LYS A 124 -4.65 -5.60 12.87
CA LYS A 124 -4.17 -6.75 12.08
C LYS A 124 -2.68 -7.03 12.26
N LEU A 125 -1.98 -6.30 13.11
CA LEU A 125 -0.60 -6.61 13.47
C LEU A 125 -0.54 -7.75 14.48
N ASN A 126 0.48 -8.60 14.35
CA ASN A 126 0.92 -9.50 15.40
C ASN A 126 1.55 -8.70 16.55
N ASP A 127 1.77 -9.34 17.71
CA ASP A 127 2.54 -8.76 18.78
C ASP A 127 3.95 -8.43 18.27
N ASN A 128 4.41 -7.19 18.51
CA ASN A 128 5.65 -6.63 17.95
C ASN A 128 5.66 -6.50 16.41
N GLY A 129 4.52 -6.58 15.75
CA GLY A 129 4.39 -6.35 14.31
C GLY A 129 4.69 -4.89 13.93
N ILE A 130 5.04 -4.67 12.68
CA ILE A 130 5.50 -3.37 12.16
C ILE A 130 4.52 -2.85 11.11
N LEU A 131 4.02 -1.62 11.29
CA LEU A 131 3.30 -0.87 10.26
C LEU A 131 4.26 0.06 9.53
N ILE A 132 4.42 -0.11 8.23
CA ILE A 132 5.26 0.73 7.37
C ILE A 132 4.36 1.52 6.43
N ILE A 133 4.45 2.84 6.51
CA ILE A 133 3.69 3.77 5.67
C ILE A 133 4.68 4.64 4.90
N MET A 134 4.55 4.63 3.58
CA MET A 134 5.30 5.48 2.67
C MET A 134 4.32 6.33 1.87
N VAL A 135 4.42 7.65 2.01
CA VAL A 135 3.47 8.62 1.45
C VAL A 135 4.19 9.87 0.96
N PRO A 136 3.61 10.65 0.06
CA PRO A 136 4.13 11.96 -0.32
C PRO A 136 4.19 12.90 0.89
N ALA A 137 5.37 13.49 1.11
CA ALA A 137 5.60 14.40 2.21
C ALA A 137 5.18 15.84 1.87
N HIS A 138 5.09 16.67 2.92
CA HIS A 138 4.88 18.12 2.89
C HIS A 138 3.51 18.53 2.31
N GLN A 139 2.52 18.67 3.20
CA GLN A 139 1.18 19.14 2.83
C GLN A 139 1.19 20.46 2.05
N LYS A 140 2.12 21.36 2.33
CA LYS A 140 2.28 22.63 1.61
C LYS A 140 2.63 22.47 0.13
N MET A 141 3.13 21.31 -0.29
CA MET A 141 3.43 20.98 -1.67
C MET A 141 2.25 20.32 -2.41
N TYR A 142 1.10 20.18 -1.76
CA TYR A 142 -0.09 19.64 -2.39
C TYR A 142 -0.50 20.51 -3.57
N SER A 143 -0.70 19.88 -4.73
CA SER A 143 -0.87 20.57 -6.01
C SER A 143 -2.04 20.00 -6.83
N ASN A 144 -2.26 20.59 -8.01
CA ASN A 144 -3.24 20.03 -8.96
C ASN A 144 -2.85 18.63 -9.45
N LEU A 145 -1.56 18.30 -9.48
CA LEU A 145 -1.12 16.95 -9.82
C LEU A 145 -1.63 15.93 -8.79
N ASP A 146 -1.50 16.24 -7.50
CA ASP A 146 -2.03 15.39 -6.43
C ASP A 146 -3.54 15.12 -6.60
N LYS A 147 -4.30 16.17 -6.97
CA LYS A 147 -5.75 16.02 -7.23
C LYS A 147 -6.03 15.12 -8.42
N VAL A 148 -5.28 15.27 -9.51
CA VAL A 148 -5.43 14.48 -10.74
C VAL A 148 -5.12 13.00 -10.49
N VAL A 149 -4.14 12.69 -9.64
CA VAL A 149 -3.82 11.31 -9.28
C VAL A 149 -4.67 10.79 -8.11
N GLY A 150 -5.64 11.55 -7.62
CA GLY A 150 -6.62 11.12 -6.62
C GLY A 150 -6.12 11.18 -5.17
N HIS A 151 -5.09 11.98 -4.88
CA HIS A 151 -4.67 12.19 -3.50
C HIS A 151 -5.66 13.08 -2.76
N TYR A 152 -6.03 12.70 -1.56
CA TYR A 152 -6.76 13.57 -0.63
C TYR A 152 -5.81 14.57 0.03
N ARG A 153 -4.56 14.17 0.28
CA ARG A 153 -3.55 14.95 1.02
C ARG A 153 -2.13 14.46 0.79
N ARG A 154 -1.18 15.27 1.25
CA ARG A 154 0.19 14.86 1.58
C ARG A 154 0.37 14.89 3.09
N TYR A 155 1.46 14.37 3.62
CA TYR A 155 1.65 14.17 5.05
C TYR A 155 2.86 14.92 5.59
N ASP A 156 2.67 15.58 6.71
CA ASP A 156 3.76 16.10 7.52
C ASP A 156 4.08 15.10 8.65
N ILE A 157 5.33 15.07 9.10
CA ILE A 157 5.79 14.11 10.13
C ILE A 157 4.96 14.19 11.43
N ASP A 158 4.44 15.38 11.74
CA ASP A 158 3.66 15.61 12.96
C ASP A 158 2.31 14.89 12.94
N PHE A 159 1.76 14.59 11.77
CA PHE A 159 0.57 13.75 11.65
C PHE A 159 0.81 12.37 12.29
N PHE A 160 1.93 11.73 11.91
CA PHE A 160 2.26 10.40 12.40
C PHE A 160 2.70 10.42 13.86
N LYS A 161 3.47 11.43 14.29
CA LYS A 161 3.86 11.58 15.72
C LYS A 161 2.65 11.64 16.65
N LYS A 162 1.62 12.41 16.28
CA LYS A 162 0.37 12.49 17.05
C LYS A 162 -0.37 11.16 17.10
N LYS A 163 -0.26 10.33 16.04
CA LYS A 163 -0.93 9.03 15.97
C LYS A 163 -0.23 7.95 16.78
N ILE A 164 1.10 7.90 16.75
CA ILE A 164 1.90 6.92 17.49
C ILE A 164 1.67 7.04 19.02
N ASN A 165 1.35 8.24 19.52
CA ASN A 165 1.03 8.44 20.94
C ASN A 165 -0.32 7.85 21.37
N PHE A 166 -1.11 7.27 20.47
CA PHE A 166 -2.40 6.62 20.72
C PHE A 166 -2.37 5.09 20.47
N ILE A 167 -1.22 4.54 20.15
CA ILE A 167 -0.98 3.11 19.94
C ILE A 167 -0.08 2.59 21.06
#